data_4470f79c4e788a00e03e90f19414fcc2
#
_entry.id   4470f79c4e788a00e03e90f19414fcc2
#
_cell.length_a   1.000
_cell.length_b   1.000
_cell.length_c   1.000
_cell.angle_alpha   90.00
_cell.angle_beta   90.00
_cell.angle_gamma   90.00
#
_symmetry.space_group_name_H-M   'P 1'
#
loop_
_entity.id
_entity.type
_entity.pdbx_description
1 polymer ?
#
loop_
_entity_poly.entity_id
_entity_poly.type
_entity_poly.pdbx_seq_one_letter_code
_entity_poly.pdbx_strand_id
1 'polypeptide(L)'
;MTSRVLVVDDEPAIRHAVGRLLRREGWDPVTVATAGEALAALERVTADAILLDYHLPGMSGAALGAEIIARWPGLAGRMVFVSGDPTLSVEDFPAACRGARLLPKPFDLLDLAAVLRGVLPAAANTSNSSGNSA
;
A
#
# COMPACT_ATOMS: atom_id res chain seq x y z
N MET A 1 0.84 -10.20 15.98
CA MET A 1 0.07 -8.99 15.63
C MET A 1 -0.16 -8.92 14.15
N THR A 2 -1.35 -8.48 13.79
CA THR A 2 -1.75 -8.42 12.39
C THR A 2 -1.29 -7.10 11.78
N SER A 3 -0.60 -7.18 10.65
CA SER A 3 -0.23 -5.99 9.90
C SER A 3 -1.45 -5.41 9.19
N ARG A 4 -1.56 -4.10 9.21
CA ARG A 4 -2.66 -3.39 8.56
C ARG A 4 -2.17 -2.70 7.28
N VAL A 5 -2.91 -2.91 6.20
CA VAL A 5 -2.60 -2.33 4.90
C VAL A 5 -3.74 -1.41 4.48
N LEU A 6 -3.42 -0.15 4.22
CA LEU A 6 -4.39 0.79 3.66
C LEU A 6 -4.35 0.66 2.14
N VAL A 7 -5.50 0.44 1.54
CA VAL A 7 -5.65 0.29 0.08
C VAL A 7 -6.45 1.48 -0.44
N VAL A 8 -5.85 2.26 -1.32
CA VAL A 8 -6.48 3.44 -1.90
C VAL A 8 -6.61 3.24 -3.40
N ASP A 9 -7.81 2.97 -3.87
CA ASP A 9 -8.09 2.74 -5.28
C ASP A 9 -9.56 3.06 -5.55
N ASP A 10 -9.85 3.82 -6.58
CA ASP A 10 -11.22 4.23 -6.90
C ASP A 10 -12.04 3.13 -7.56
N GLU A 11 -11.44 2.03 -7.99
CA GLU A 11 -12.13 0.93 -8.62
C GLU A 11 -12.65 -0.08 -7.60
N PRO A 12 -13.97 -0.23 -7.44
CA PRO A 12 -14.51 -1.15 -6.42
C PRO A 12 -14.06 -2.61 -6.61
N ALA A 13 -13.94 -3.05 -7.86
CA ALA A 13 -13.53 -4.42 -8.14
C ALA A 13 -12.11 -4.69 -7.62
N ILE A 14 -11.22 -3.72 -7.78
CA ILE A 14 -9.85 -3.85 -7.28
C ILE A 14 -9.84 -3.85 -5.76
N ARG A 15 -10.55 -2.92 -5.13
CA ARG A 15 -10.64 -2.89 -3.66
C ARG A 15 -11.14 -4.23 -3.12
N HIS A 16 -12.16 -4.80 -3.75
CA HIS A 16 -12.74 -6.06 -3.30
C HIS A 16 -11.73 -7.22 -3.44
N ALA A 17 -11.12 -7.34 -4.60
CA ALA A 17 -10.16 -8.42 -4.87
C ALA A 17 -8.93 -8.32 -3.97
N VAL A 18 -8.40 -7.13 -3.82
CA VAL A 18 -7.23 -6.89 -2.99
C VAL A 18 -7.57 -7.14 -1.52
N GLY A 19 -8.71 -6.65 -1.05
CA GLY A 19 -9.13 -6.86 0.33
C GLY A 19 -9.24 -8.34 0.67
N ARG A 20 -9.78 -9.14 -0.24
CA ARG A 20 -9.86 -10.59 -0.03
C ARG A 20 -8.48 -11.24 0.05
N LEU A 21 -7.57 -10.85 -0.83
CA LEU A 21 -6.22 -11.35 -0.80
C LEU A 21 -5.55 -11.04 0.54
N LEU A 22 -5.65 -9.81 0.99
CA LEU A 22 -5.00 -9.38 2.22
C LEU A 22 -5.49 -10.18 3.42
N ARG A 23 -6.79 -10.39 3.50
CA ARG A 23 -7.36 -11.22 4.58
C ARG A 23 -6.85 -12.65 4.53
N ARG A 24 -6.72 -13.21 3.34
CA ARG A 24 -6.15 -14.56 3.17
C ARG A 24 -4.72 -14.65 3.66
N GLU A 25 -3.95 -13.57 3.47
CA GLU A 25 -2.57 -13.53 3.92
C GLU A 25 -2.45 -13.27 5.43
N GLY A 26 -3.56 -13.07 6.10
CA GLY A 26 -3.56 -12.76 7.53
C GLY A 26 -3.34 -11.30 7.85
N TRP A 27 -3.47 -10.43 6.87
CA TRP A 27 -3.34 -8.98 7.05
C TRP A 27 -4.70 -8.33 7.20
N ASP A 28 -4.72 -7.15 7.79
CA ASP A 28 -5.96 -6.40 8.03
C ASP A 28 -6.09 -5.29 6.97
N PRO A 29 -6.99 -5.43 5.99
CA PRO A 29 -7.14 -4.40 4.97
C PRO A 29 -8.08 -3.28 5.42
N VAL A 30 -7.68 -2.04 5.15
CA VAL A 30 -8.58 -0.90 5.21
C VAL A 30 -8.65 -0.34 3.81
N THR A 31 -9.80 -0.41 3.15
CA THR A 31 -9.93 -0.03 1.75
C THR A 31 -10.73 1.25 1.64
N VAL A 32 -10.23 2.18 0.86
CA VAL A 32 -10.87 3.48 0.62
C VAL A 32 -10.78 3.84 -0.86
N ALA A 33 -11.64 4.74 -1.29
CA ALA A 33 -11.78 5.08 -2.72
C ALA A 33 -11.13 6.41 -3.08
N THR A 34 -10.93 7.31 -2.12
CA THR A 34 -10.50 8.69 -2.39
C THR A 34 -9.34 9.12 -1.49
N ALA A 35 -8.66 10.17 -1.91
CA ALA A 35 -7.59 10.76 -1.12
C ALA A 35 -8.08 11.25 0.24
N GLY A 36 -9.25 11.90 0.27
CA GLY A 36 -9.83 12.37 1.53
C GLY A 36 -10.13 11.26 2.49
N GLU A 37 -10.67 10.16 1.99
CA GLU A 37 -10.93 8.97 2.82
C GLU A 37 -9.64 8.35 3.34
N ALA A 38 -8.58 8.36 2.53
CA ALA A 38 -7.29 7.82 2.94
C ALA A 38 -6.71 8.61 4.10
N LEU A 39 -6.72 9.93 4.00
CA LEU A 39 -6.21 10.79 5.06
C LEU A 39 -7.03 10.65 6.34
N ALA A 40 -8.36 10.61 6.20
CA ALA A 40 -9.24 10.41 7.34
C ALA A 40 -9.00 9.06 8.03
N ALA A 41 -8.77 8.02 7.25
CA ALA A 41 -8.49 6.69 7.81
C ALA A 41 -7.18 6.70 8.61
N LEU A 42 -6.14 7.34 8.08
CA LEU A 42 -4.84 7.39 8.76
C LEU A 42 -4.86 8.23 10.05
N GLU A 43 -5.83 9.11 10.19
CA GLU A 43 -6.03 9.85 11.44
C GLU A 43 -6.65 8.99 12.53
N ARG A 44 -7.31 7.90 12.15
CA ARG A 44 -8.01 7.03 13.09
C ARG A 44 -7.27 5.75 13.39
N VAL A 45 -6.55 5.20 12.42
CA VAL A 45 -5.86 3.92 12.58
C VAL A 45 -4.44 4.04 12.05
N THR A 46 -3.54 3.25 12.60
CA THR A 46 -2.18 3.14 12.06
C THR A 46 -2.16 2.14 10.92
N ALA A 47 -1.40 2.41 9.89
CA ALA A 47 -1.17 1.46 8.81
C ALA A 47 0.30 1.05 8.82
N ASP A 48 0.54 -0.21 8.46
CA ASP A 48 1.91 -0.74 8.37
C ASP A 48 2.44 -0.66 6.95
N ALA A 49 1.55 -0.58 5.97
CA ALA A 49 1.90 -0.36 4.57
C ALA A 49 0.73 0.29 3.85
N ILE A 50 1.01 0.89 2.71
CA ILE A 50 -0.01 1.54 1.88
C ILE A 50 0.13 1.05 0.45
N LEU A 51 -0.99 0.63 -0.12
CA LEU A 51 -1.13 0.35 -1.54
C LEU A 51 -1.93 1.49 -2.15
N LEU A 52 -1.36 2.24 -3.06
CA LEU A 52 -1.91 3.50 -3.51
C LEU A 52 -1.93 3.58 -5.03
N ASP A 53 -3.12 3.76 -5.60
CA ASP A 53 -3.26 4.01 -7.03
C ASP A 53 -2.60 5.34 -7.36
N TYR A 54 -1.69 5.34 -8.33
CA TYR A 54 -0.96 6.54 -8.72
C TYR A 54 -1.86 7.57 -9.42
N HIS A 55 -3.00 7.12 -9.97
CA HIS A 55 -3.90 7.95 -10.77
C HIS A 55 -5.31 7.97 -10.14
N LEU A 56 -5.44 8.70 -9.05
CA LEU A 56 -6.74 8.88 -8.42
C LEU A 56 -7.46 10.08 -9.01
N PRO A 57 -8.80 10.06 -9.08
CA PRO A 57 -9.55 11.24 -9.47
C PRO A 57 -9.34 12.40 -8.46
N GLY A 58 -9.16 13.58 -8.97
CA GLY A 58 -9.08 14.80 -8.15
C GLY A 58 -7.71 15.10 -7.58
N MET A 59 -7.05 14.12 -6.98
CA MET A 59 -5.69 14.29 -6.46
C MET A 59 -4.84 13.12 -6.96
N SER A 60 -3.68 13.38 -7.52
CA SER A 60 -2.81 12.30 -7.98
C SER A 60 -2.32 11.48 -6.81
N GLY A 61 -2.07 10.19 -7.06
CA GLY A 61 -1.49 9.33 -6.05
C GLY A 61 -0.12 9.82 -5.60
N ALA A 62 0.64 10.46 -6.51
CA ALA A 62 1.93 11.05 -6.17
C ALA A 62 1.77 12.14 -5.11
N ALA A 63 0.83 13.05 -5.30
CA ALA A 63 0.58 14.14 -4.36
C ALA A 63 0.08 13.60 -3.03
N LEU A 64 -0.82 12.63 -3.06
CA LEU A 64 -1.33 12.00 -1.85
C LEU A 64 -0.21 11.28 -1.11
N GLY A 65 0.62 10.53 -1.83
CA GLY A 65 1.75 9.82 -1.22
C GLY A 65 2.71 10.75 -0.53
N ALA A 66 3.03 11.89 -1.16
CA ALA A 66 3.91 12.89 -0.57
C ALA A 66 3.30 13.48 0.70
N GLU A 67 2.01 13.76 0.69
CA GLU A 67 1.31 14.29 1.87
C GLU A 67 1.28 13.27 3.01
N ILE A 68 1.03 12.01 2.69
CA ILE A 68 1.01 10.94 3.68
C ILE A 68 2.35 10.83 4.39
N ILE A 69 3.44 10.83 3.63
CA ILE A 69 4.77 10.69 4.21
C ILE A 69 5.15 11.92 5.03
N ALA A 70 4.71 13.12 4.61
CA ALA A 70 4.96 14.33 5.37
C ALA A 70 4.27 14.28 6.74
N ARG A 71 3.08 13.73 6.80
CA ARG A 71 2.29 13.64 8.05
C ARG A 71 2.61 12.40 8.88
N TRP A 72 2.94 11.31 8.24
CA TRP A 72 3.27 10.03 8.89
C TRP A 72 4.60 9.50 8.33
N PRO A 73 5.73 10.08 8.76
CA PRO A 73 7.04 9.74 8.18
C PRO A 73 7.44 8.27 8.38
N GLY A 74 6.87 7.59 9.34
CA GLY A 74 7.11 6.16 9.53
C GLY A 74 6.64 5.30 8.37
N LEU A 75 5.83 5.84 7.47
CA LEU A 75 5.37 5.13 6.28
C LEU A 75 6.31 5.26 5.08
N ALA A 76 7.38 6.04 5.20
CA ALA A 76 8.40 6.09 4.15
C ALA A 76 9.02 4.69 3.99
N GLY A 77 9.11 4.23 2.75
CA GLY A 77 9.59 2.89 2.45
C GLY A 77 8.55 1.79 2.61
N ARG A 78 7.33 2.13 3.03
CA ARG A 78 6.25 1.16 3.20
C ARG A 78 5.10 1.40 2.24
N MET A 79 5.38 2.06 1.15
CA MET A 79 4.37 2.45 0.16
C MET A 79 4.58 1.70 -1.14
N VAL A 80 3.49 1.24 -1.73
CA VAL A 80 3.48 0.61 -3.05
C VAL A 80 2.52 1.40 -3.92
N PHE A 81 3.04 2.01 -4.97
CA PHE A 81 2.20 2.64 -5.99
C PHE A 81 1.78 1.62 -7.02
N VAL A 82 0.55 1.75 -7.50
CA VAL A 82 0.01 0.90 -8.55
C VAL A 82 -0.35 1.79 -9.73
N SER A 83 0.04 1.43 -10.93
CA SER A 83 -0.24 2.24 -12.11
C SER A 83 -0.40 1.40 -13.37
N GLY A 84 -1.34 1.80 -14.23
CA GLY A 84 -1.47 1.24 -15.57
C GLY A 84 -0.66 1.97 -16.62
N ASP A 85 0.10 3.00 -16.23
CA ASP A 85 0.93 3.75 -17.16
C ASP A 85 2.27 3.03 -17.37
N PRO A 86 2.52 2.47 -18.57
CA PRO A 86 3.74 1.71 -18.80
C PRO A 86 5.00 2.57 -18.84
N THR A 87 4.86 3.88 -18.91
CA THR A 87 6.01 4.80 -18.95
C THR A 87 6.44 5.28 -17.57
N LEU A 88 5.63 5.03 -16.53
CA LEU A 88 5.94 5.46 -15.17
C LEU A 88 7.07 4.60 -14.59
N SER A 89 8.04 5.22 -13.97
CA SER A 89 9.11 4.52 -13.26
C SER A 89 9.29 5.10 -11.86
N VAL A 90 10.02 4.40 -11.01
CA VAL A 90 10.26 4.83 -9.62
C VAL A 90 10.99 6.17 -9.56
N GLU A 91 11.71 6.52 -10.60
CA GLU A 91 12.41 7.81 -10.68
C GLU A 91 11.46 8.99 -10.85
N ASP A 92 10.24 8.73 -11.30
CA ASP A 92 9.23 9.77 -11.46
C ASP A 92 8.52 10.13 -10.16
N PHE A 93 8.74 9.36 -9.11
CA PHE A 93 8.07 9.58 -7.83
C PHE A 93 8.56 10.88 -7.18
N PRO A 94 7.71 11.58 -6.42
CA PRO A 94 8.17 12.71 -5.62
C PRO A 94 9.34 12.31 -4.71
N ALA A 95 10.19 13.25 -4.41
CA ALA A 95 11.36 12.97 -3.55
C ALA A 95 10.98 12.35 -2.21
N ALA A 96 9.86 12.78 -1.63
CA ALA A 96 9.36 12.24 -0.37
C ALA A 96 8.98 10.77 -0.47
N CYS A 97 8.65 10.29 -1.67
CA CYS A 97 8.23 8.91 -1.91
C CYS A 97 9.37 8.03 -2.41
N ARG A 98 10.60 8.48 -2.31
CA ARG A 98 11.76 7.66 -2.67
C ARG A 98 11.77 6.41 -1.80
N GLY A 99 12.01 5.27 -2.43
CA GLY A 99 11.93 3.98 -1.74
C GLY A 99 10.57 3.30 -1.87
N ALA A 100 9.55 3.99 -2.35
CA ALA A 100 8.28 3.34 -2.67
C ALA A 100 8.47 2.35 -3.81
N ARG A 101 7.68 1.29 -3.79
CA ARG A 101 7.67 0.29 -4.86
C ARG A 101 6.64 0.65 -5.90
N LEU A 102 6.80 0.09 -7.08
CA LEU A 102 5.84 0.25 -8.17
C LEU A 102 5.35 -1.11 -8.63
N LEU A 103 4.03 -1.27 -8.68
CA LEU A 103 3.40 -2.48 -9.17
C LEU A 103 2.55 -2.10 -10.39
N PRO A 104 2.90 -2.56 -11.60
CA PRO A 104 2.12 -2.21 -12.80
C PRO A 104 0.77 -2.92 -12.84
N LYS A 105 -0.24 -2.25 -13.37
CA LYS A 105 -1.54 -2.85 -13.69
C LYS A 105 -1.52 -3.38 -15.14
N PRO A 106 -2.18 -4.47 -15.43
CA PRO A 106 -2.82 -5.38 -14.49
C PRO A 106 -1.77 -6.18 -13.71
N PHE A 107 -2.02 -6.38 -12.43
CA PHE A 107 -1.07 -7.14 -11.61
C PHE A 107 -1.67 -8.50 -11.24
N ASP A 108 -0.78 -9.44 -11.00
CA ASP A 108 -1.13 -10.73 -10.43
C ASP A 108 -1.23 -10.57 -8.92
N LEU A 109 -2.23 -11.20 -8.31
CA LEU A 109 -2.40 -11.13 -6.85
C LEU A 109 -1.21 -11.75 -6.11
N LEU A 110 -0.55 -12.73 -6.70
CA LEU A 110 0.67 -13.29 -6.10
C LEU A 110 1.81 -12.28 -6.10
N ASP A 111 1.93 -11.49 -7.14
CA ASP A 111 2.94 -10.43 -7.22
C ASP A 111 2.66 -9.34 -6.18
N LEU A 112 1.38 -8.99 -6.01
CA LEU A 112 0.99 -8.01 -5.01
C LEU A 112 1.36 -8.50 -3.61
N ALA A 113 1.04 -9.74 -3.29
CA ALA A 113 1.38 -10.31 -1.98
C ALA A 113 2.89 -10.28 -1.73
N ALA A 114 3.67 -10.62 -2.74
CA ALA A 114 5.14 -10.62 -2.62
C ALA A 114 5.69 -9.22 -2.39
N VAL A 115 5.18 -8.22 -3.11
CA VAL A 115 5.61 -6.83 -2.95
C VAL A 115 5.26 -6.32 -1.55
N LEU A 116 4.06 -6.61 -1.08
CA LEU A 116 3.63 -6.17 0.25
C LEU A 116 4.46 -6.83 1.36
N ARG A 117 4.82 -8.09 1.22
CA ARG A 117 5.72 -8.73 2.18
C ARG A 117 7.06 -8.01 2.26
N GLY A 118 7.53 -7.49 1.13
CA GLY A 118 8.78 -6.77 1.07
C GLY A 118 8.77 -5.40 1.76
N VAL A 119 7.59 -4.80 1.92
CA VAL A 119 7.47 -3.47 2.55
C VAL A 119 6.88 -3.52 3.96
N LEU A 120 6.26 -4.63 4.34
CA LEU A 120 5.70 -4.77 5.68
C LEU A 120 6.81 -4.94 6.72
N PRO A 121 6.52 -4.59 7.98
CA PRO A 121 7.55 -4.69 9.02
C PRO A 121 8.08 -6.11 9.18
N ALA A 122 9.39 -6.23 9.26
CA ALA A 122 10.06 -7.52 9.44
C ALA A 122 9.61 -8.22 10.72
N ALA A 123 9.29 -7.46 11.75
CA ALA A 123 8.83 -8.03 13.02
C ALA A 123 7.56 -8.86 12.85
N ALA A 124 6.63 -8.42 12.00
CA ALA A 124 5.41 -9.19 11.74
C ALA A 124 5.72 -10.50 11.03
N ASN A 125 6.63 -10.47 10.08
CA ASN A 125 7.04 -11.66 9.36
C ASN A 125 7.85 -12.59 10.23
N THR A 126 8.71 -12.04 11.06
CA THR A 126 9.55 -12.81 11.94
C THR A 126 8.73 -13.58 12.97
N SER A 127 7.69 -12.97 13.48
CA SER A 127 6.80 -13.64 14.42
C SER A 127 6.21 -14.90 13.82
N ASN A 128 5.79 -14.83 12.58
CA ASN A 128 5.28 -15.99 11.87
C ASN A 128 6.36 -17.03 11.63
N SER A 129 7.51 -16.58 11.24
CA SER A 129 8.63 -17.47 10.98
C SER A 129 9.06 -18.20 12.23
N SER A 130 9.10 -17.51 13.34
CA SER A 130 9.46 -18.14 14.60
C SER A 130 8.54 -19.26 14.94
N GLY A 131 7.27 -19.05 14.77
CA GLY A 131 6.31 -20.09 15.01
C GLY A 131 6.52 -21.27 14.11
N ASN A 132 6.91 -21.05 12.89
CA ASN A 132 7.14 -22.14 11.94
C ASN A 132 8.44 -22.85 12.18
N SER A 133 9.45 -22.13 12.59
CA SER A 133 10.75 -22.73 12.79
C SER A 133 10.80 -23.64 13.95
N ALA A 134 9.92 -23.41 14.83
CA ALA A 134 9.84 -24.30 15.95
C ALA A 134 9.29 -25.64 15.53
#